data_3cf69b4c47a6206bc3b1e1dcb58d8fb8
#
_entry.id   3cf69b4c47a6206bc3b1e1dcb58d8fb8
#
_cell.length_a   1.000
_cell.length_b   1.000
_cell.length_c   1.000
_cell.angle_alpha   90.00
_cell.angle_beta   90.00
_cell.angle_gamma   90.00
#
_symmetry.space_group_name_H-M   'P 1'
#
loop_
_entity.id
_entity.type
_entity.pdbx_description
1 polymer ?
#
loop_
_entity_poly.entity_id
_entity_poly.type
_entity_poly.pdbx_seq_one_letter_code
_entity_poly.pdbx_strand_id
1 'polypeptide(L)'
;MGAVLIGVFDSGIGGLSVLQALRADMPHEHFIYIADSGHAPYGERDTAHVLARSRSIVQYLVSQNVKALVMACNTATAAAIHLLRTEYPALALIGVEPALKPAVALSRTGRIGVFATRSTLASAKFQALLALQAGKAAFIVQPCDGLAHAIEHSAETLDTTKIIALCACYISATGLFGTQKGKIDTLVLGCTHYPLASEQLRGLLGPDVQLVDNGEAVARQTRRLLPIAFTAPDQPQGQVSLFTTGESLVLQAAARRWLKLSNPVITLSI
;
A
#
# COMPACT_ATOMS: atom_id res chain seq x y z
N MET A 1 6.68 -23.58 -20.54
CA MET A 1 7.33 -22.59 -19.66
C MET A 1 6.27 -22.08 -18.74
N GLY A 2 6.44 -22.20 -17.39
CA GLY A 2 5.47 -21.63 -16.44
C GLY A 2 5.38 -20.12 -16.60
N ALA A 3 4.20 -19.55 -16.37
CA ALA A 3 4.00 -18.09 -16.40
C ALA A 3 4.94 -17.43 -15.40
N VAL A 4 5.67 -16.41 -15.83
CA VAL A 4 6.62 -15.69 -14.97
C VAL A 4 5.82 -14.65 -14.16
N LEU A 5 5.79 -14.79 -12.85
CA LEU A 5 4.91 -14.08 -11.93
C LEU A 5 5.55 -12.80 -11.37
N ILE A 6 4.71 -11.82 -11.03
CA ILE A 6 5.09 -10.69 -10.16
C ILE A 6 4.55 -10.98 -8.76
N GLY A 7 5.45 -11.09 -7.78
CA GLY A 7 5.07 -11.22 -6.37
C GLY A 7 4.64 -9.87 -5.80
N VAL A 8 3.57 -9.87 -5.02
CA VAL A 8 3.09 -8.71 -4.27
C VAL A 8 2.76 -9.15 -2.87
N PHE A 9 3.28 -8.49 -1.84
CA PHE A 9 2.87 -8.81 -0.49
C PHE A 9 2.61 -7.56 0.37
N ASP A 10 1.71 -7.73 1.31
CA ASP A 10 1.37 -6.76 2.34
C ASP A 10 1.14 -7.47 3.68
N SER A 11 1.12 -6.71 4.76
CA SER A 11 0.73 -7.20 6.09
C SER A 11 -0.72 -7.68 6.16
N GLY A 12 -1.58 -7.29 5.22
CA GLY A 12 -2.98 -7.65 5.17
C GLY A 12 -3.64 -7.37 3.82
N ILE A 13 -4.88 -6.87 3.86
CA ILE A 13 -5.64 -6.56 2.64
C ILE A 13 -5.26 -5.23 1.98
N GLY A 14 -4.53 -4.35 2.68
CA GLY A 14 -4.22 -2.99 2.21
C GLY A 14 -3.50 -2.97 0.87
N GLY A 15 -2.58 -3.90 0.65
CA GLY A 15 -1.83 -4.04 -0.59
C GLY A 15 -2.67 -4.33 -1.83
N LEU A 16 -3.95 -4.67 -1.67
CA LEU A 16 -4.89 -4.77 -2.79
C LEU A 16 -5.03 -3.43 -3.52
N SER A 17 -4.85 -2.29 -2.85
CA SER A 17 -4.81 -0.96 -3.48
C SER A 17 -3.66 -0.83 -4.46
N VAL A 18 -2.48 -1.34 -4.10
CA VAL A 18 -1.29 -1.38 -4.96
C VAL A 18 -1.47 -2.41 -6.07
N LEU A 19 -2.00 -3.60 -5.76
CA LEU A 19 -2.29 -4.64 -6.76
C LEU A 19 -3.27 -4.14 -7.82
N GLN A 20 -4.27 -3.32 -7.44
CA GLN A 20 -5.20 -2.70 -8.38
C GLN A 20 -4.46 -1.83 -9.40
N ALA A 21 -3.55 -0.97 -8.93
CA ALA A 21 -2.75 -0.10 -9.80
C ALA A 21 -1.80 -0.90 -10.70
N LEU A 22 -1.16 -1.94 -10.15
CA LEU A 22 -0.29 -2.85 -10.93
C LEU A 22 -1.06 -3.52 -12.07
N ARG A 23 -2.26 -4.05 -11.79
CA ARG A 23 -3.10 -4.69 -12.80
C ARG A 23 -3.62 -3.71 -13.86
N ALA A 24 -3.90 -2.48 -13.47
CA ALA A 24 -4.32 -1.45 -14.43
C ALA A 24 -3.17 -1.04 -15.37
N ASP A 25 -1.94 -0.93 -14.86
CA ASP A 25 -0.76 -0.53 -15.63
C ASP A 25 -0.14 -1.69 -16.44
N MET A 26 -0.31 -2.93 -15.97
CA MET A 26 0.25 -4.15 -16.55
C MET A 26 -0.82 -5.26 -16.63
N PRO A 27 -1.86 -5.09 -17.46
CA PRO A 27 -3.05 -5.96 -17.45
C PRO A 27 -2.78 -7.41 -17.89
N HIS A 28 -1.68 -7.68 -18.58
CA HIS A 28 -1.33 -9.02 -19.09
C HIS A 28 -0.37 -9.78 -18.17
N GLU A 29 0.14 -9.12 -17.11
CA GLU A 29 1.03 -9.75 -16.16
C GLU A 29 0.28 -10.63 -15.16
N HIS A 30 0.90 -11.75 -14.79
CA HIS A 30 0.40 -12.64 -13.76
C HIS A 30 0.92 -12.21 -12.39
N PHE A 31 0.04 -12.19 -11.40
CA PHE A 31 0.38 -11.77 -10.05
C PHE A 31 0.13 -12.88 -9.04
N ILE A 32 1.02 -12.97 -8.06
CA ILE A 32 0.81 -13.70 -6.82
C ILE A 32 0.77 -12.70 -5.68
N TYR A 33 -0.36 -12.61 -4.98
CA TYR A 33 -0.56 -11.71 -3.85
C TYR A 33 -0.58 -12.50 -2.54
N ILE A 34 0.18 -12.03 -1.55
CA ILE A 34 0.20 -12.60 -0.20
C ILE A 34 -0.19 -11.52 0.81
N ALA A 35 -1.27 -11.79 1.55
CA ALA A 35 -1.66 -11.04 2.74
C ALA A 35 -1.12 -11.76 3.98
N ASP A 36 -0.20 -11.14 4.72
CA ASP A 36 0.34 -11.72 5.97
C ASP A 36 -0.57 -11.43 7.18
N SER A 37 -1.89 -11.59 6.96
CA SER A 37 -2.94 -11.21 7.92
C SER A 37 -2.86 -11.94 9.25
N GLY A 38 -2.27 -13.13 9.30
CA GLY A 38 -2.05 -13.88 10.54
C GLY A 38 -1.04 -13.22 11.48
N HIS A 39 -0.25 -12.25 10.97
CA HIS A 39 0.79 -11.53 11.72
C HIS A 39 0.55 -10.02 11.75
N ALA A 40 -0.57 -9.56 11.17
CA ALA A 40 -0.99 -8.16 11.17
C ALA A 40 -1.41 -7.70 12.60
N PRO A 41 -1.45 -6.37 12.85
CA PRO A 41 -0.98 -5.28 11.99
C PRO A 41 0.52 -5.00 12.19
N TYR A 42 1.29 -4.88 11.13
CA TYR A 42 2.74 -4.59 11.18
C TYR A 42 3.07 -3.22 11.80
N GLY A 43 2.16 -2.26 11.69
CA GLY A 43 2.35 -0.92 12.23
C GLY A 43 2.48 -0.84 13.76
N GLU A 44 2.10 -1.91 14.47
CA GLU A 44 2.14 -2.05 15.92
C GLU A 44 3.21 -3.06 16.40
N ARG A 45 3.94 -3.67 15.46
CA ARG A 45 5.01 -4.64 15.74
C ARG A 45 6.37 -3.98 15.73
N ASP A 46 7.33 -4.60 16.41
CA ASP A 46 8.72 -4.17 16.35
C ASP A 46 9.37 -4.47 14.99
N THR A 47 10.47 -3.79 14.70
CA THR A 47 11.18 -3.91 13.43
C THR A 47 11.72 -5.32 13.19
N ALA A 48 12.14 -6.04 14.25
CA ALA A 48 12.70 -7.38 14.16
C ALA A 48 11.61 -8.38 13.69
N HIS A 49 10.41 -8.28 14.27
CA HIS A 49 9.26 -9.09 13.84
C HIS A 49 8.91 -8.83 12.36
N VAL A 50 8.78 -7.56 11.96
CA VAL A 50 8.43 -7.19 10.59
C VAL A 50 9.49 -7.67 9.59
N LEU A 51 10.78 -7.57 9.94
CA LEU A 51 11.87 -8.07 9.13
C LEU A 51 11.84 -9.60 8.99
N ALA A 52 11.62 -10.33 10.09
CA ALA A 52 11.54 -11.80 10.06
C ALA A 52 10.38 -12.26 9.16
N ARG A 53 9.18 -11.67 9.31
CA ARG A 53 8.03 -11.98 8.47
C ARG A 53 8.30 -11.66 6.99
N SER A 54 8.87 -10.48 6.72
CA SER A 54 9.22 -10.08 5.35
C SER A 54 10.19 -11.08 4.70
N ARG A 55 11.19 -11.59 5.44
CA ARG A 55 12.12 -12.63 4.94
C ARG A 55 11.40 -13.92 4.58
N SER A 56 10.52 -14.44 5.47
CA SER A 56 9.75 -15.67 5.19
C SER A 56 8.92 -15.53 3.92
N ILE A 57 8.23 -14.40 3.75
CA ILE A 57 7.38 -14.17 2.56
C ILE A 57 8.22 -14.02 1.29
N VAL A 58 9.33 -13.25 1.35
CA VAL A 58 10.23 -13.10 0.21
C VAL A 58 10.83 -14.43 -0.19
N GLN A 59 11.27 -15.24 0.76
CA GLN A 59 11.79 -16.59 0.51
C GLN A 59 10.76 -17.48 -0.18
N TYR A 60 9.51 -17.45 0.29
CA TYR A 60 8.41 -18.17 -0.37
C TYR A 60 8.19 -17.68 -1.80
N LEU A 61 8.09 -16.36 -2.03
CA LEU A 61 7.87 -15.80 -3.36
C LEU A 61 9.03 -16.10 -4.32
N VAL A 62 10.28 -16.09 -3.84
CA VAL A 62 11.45 -16.51 -4.61
C VAL A 62 11.34 -17.98 -5.00
N SER A 63 10.86 -18.87 -4.11
CA SER A 63 10.62 -20.29 -4.44
C SER A 63 9.53 -20.47 -5.52
N GLN A 64 8.62 -19.50 -5.66
CA GLN A 64 7.62 -19.45 -6.73
C GLN A 64 8.17 -18.87 -8.05
N ASN A 65 9.47 -18.59 -8.11
CA ASN A 65 10.17 -18.10 -9.30
C ASN A 65 9.61 -16.75 -9.83
N VAL A 66 9.29 -15.82 -8.92
CA VAL A 66 8.82 -14.49 -9.31
C VAL A 66 9.94 -13.68 -9.99
N LYS A 67 9.62 -12.95 -11.05
CA LYS A 67 10.56 -12.07 -11.79
C LYS A 67 10.78 -10.72 -11.13
N ALA A 68 9.85 -10.29 -10.31
CA ALA A 68 9.92 -9.08 -9.49
C ALA A 68 9.04 -9.25 -8.26
N LEU A 69 9.33 -8.46 -7.23
CA LEU A 69 8.58 -8.49 -5.98
C LEU A 69 8.26 -7.07 -5.52
N VAL A 70 6.98 -6.80 -5.29
CA VAL A 70 6.46 -5.54 -4.76
C VAL A 70 6.11 -5.74 -3.29
N MET A 71 6.84 -5.05 -2.41
CA MET A 71 6.50 -4.94 -0.99
C MET A 71 5.45 -3.84 -0.85
N ALA A 72 4.17 -4.24 -0.92
CA ALA A 72 3.04 -3.32 -0.91
C ALA A 72 2.63 -2.90 0.52
N CYS A 73 3.58 -2.82 1.45
CA CYS A 73 3.39 -2.38 2.82
C CYS A 73 4.41 -1.30 3.17
N ASN A 74 3.96 -0.10 3.55
CA ASN A 74 4.86 1.00 3.93
C ASN A 74 5.72 0.62 5.15
N THR A 75 5.12 -0.03 6.15
CA THR A 75 5.82 -0.47 7.35
C THR A 75 6.87 -1.53 7.03
N ALA A 76 6.53 -2.56 6.23
CA ALA A 76 7.48 -3.58 5.80
C ALA A 76 8.62 -2.98 4.95
N THR A 77 8.28 -2.08 4.02
CA THR A 77 9.29 -1.38 3.21
C THR A 77 10.25 -0.58 4.08
N ALA A 78 9.75 0.15 5.07
CA ALA A 78 10.60 0.93 5.97
C ALA A 78 11.55 0.04 6.78
N ALA A 79 11.06 -1.11 7.26
CA ALA A 79 11.80 -2.02 8.12
C ALA A 79 12.80 -2.92 7.37
N ALA A 80 12.48 -3.37 6.16
CA ALA A 80 13.15 -4.53 5.58
C ALA A 80 13.79 -4.32 4.20
N ILE A 81 13.34 -3.34 3.39
CA ILE A 81 13.68 -3.28 1.95
C ILE A 81 15.19 -3.22 1.68
N HIS A 82 15.96 -2.50 2.49
CA HIS A 82 17.40 -2.35 2.28
C HIS A 82 18.15 -3.67 2.51
N LEU A 83 17.81 -4.37 3.59
CA LEU A 83 18.40 -5.66 3.92
C LEU A 83 18.03 -6.71 2.88
N LEU A 84 16.77 -6.78 2.49
CA LEU A 84 16.29 -7.72 1.48
C LEU A 84 16.92 -7.48 0.09
N ARG A 85 17.19 -6.25 -0.30
CA ARG A 85 17.93 -5.94 -1.54
C ARG A 85 19.36 -6.44 -1.49
N THR A 86 20.00 -6.45 -0.31
CA THR A 86 21.33 -7.01 -0.11
C THR A 86 21.29 -8.54 -0.13
N GLU A 87 20.26 -9.15 0.45
CA GLU A 87 20.08 -10.60 0.50
C GLU A 87 19.67 -11.19 -0.88
N TYR A 88 18.92 -10.42 -1.70
CA TYR A 88 18.44 -10.83 -3.01
C TYR A 88 18.82 -9.84 -4.12
N PRO A 89 20.13 -9.68 -4.42
CA PRO A 89 20.61 -8.62 -5.34
C PRO A 89 20.15 -8.79 -6.78
N ALA A 90 19.81 -10.02 -7.19
CA ALA A 90 19.32 -10.32 -8.55
C ALA A 90 17.80 -10.11 -8.70
N LEU A 91 17.05 -9.95 -7.60
CA LEU A 91 15.60 -9.78 -7.64
C LEU A 91 15.24 -8.29 -7.70
N ALA A 92 14.41 -7.91 -8.65
CA ALA A 92 13.81 -6.59 -8.69
C ALA A 92 12.85 -6.41 -7.50
N LEU A 93 13.35 -5.79 -6.41
CA LEU A 93 12.58 -5.50 -5.20
C LEU A 93 12.08 -4.06 -5.20
N ILE A 94 10.77 -3.90 -5.32
CA ILE A 94 10.07 -2.61 -5.34
C ILE A 94 9.40 -2.41 -3.97
N GLY A 95 9.71 -1.32 -3.29
CA GLY A 95 9.03 -0.93 -2.05
C GLY A 95 8.05 0.21 -2.28
N VAL A 96 7.18 0.43 -1.33
CA VAL A 96 6.25 1.55 -1.31
C VAL A 96 6.69 2.62 -0.31
N GLU A 97 6.47 3.88 -0.63
CA GLU A 97 6.76 5.03 0.23
C GLU A 97 5.60 6.00 0.20
N PRO A 98 5.33 6.75 1.30
CA PRO A 98 4.34 7.82 1.25
C PRO A 98 4.62 8.81 0.12
N ALA A 99 3.60 9.15 -0.65
CA ALA A 99 3.72 9.89 -1.92
C ALA A 99 3.95 11.41 -1.69
N LEU A 100 4.98 11.78 -0.89
CA LEU A 100 5.25 13.19 -0.53
C LEU A 100 5.62 14.03 -1.74
N LYS A 101 6.49 13.53 -2.64
CA LYS A 101 6.90 14.26 -3.84
C LYS A 101 5.74 14.55 -4.80
N PRO A 102 4.87 13.58 -5.16
CA PRO A 102 3.66 13.86 -5.92
C PRO A 102 2.73 14.86 -5.22
N ALA A 103 2.56 14.76 -3.91
CA ALA A 103 1.72 15.66 -3.15
C ALA A 103 2.20 17.11 -3.21
N VAL A 104 3.52 17.35 -3.15
CA VAL A 104 4.10 18.69 -3.35
C VAL A 104 3.75 19.26 -4.73
N ALA A 105 3.77 18.43 -5.77
CA ALA A 105 3.45 18.88 -7.12
C ALA A 105 1.96 19.20 -7.33
N LEU A 106 1.07 18.58 -6.53
CA LEU A 106 -0.38 18.76 -6.63
C LEU A 106 -0.92 19.86 -5.73
N SER A 107 -0.28 20.10 -4.58
CA SER A 107 -0.74 21.08 -3.61
C SER A 107 -0.59 22.51 -4.13
N ARG A 108 -1.67 23.29 -4.02
CA ARG A 108 -1.72 24.72 -4.38
C ARG A 108 -1.45 25.62 -3.16
N THR A 109 -1.84 25.15 -1.98
CA THR A 109 -1.65 25.90 -0.73
C THR A 109 -0.26 25.70 -0.12
N GLY A 110 0.46 24.67 -0.56
CA GLY A 110 1.72 24.23 0.02
C GLY A 110 1.56 23.61 1.42
N ARG A 111 0.33 23.27 1.84
CA ARG A 111 0.05 22.60 3.12
C ARG A 111 -0.53 21.21 2.85
N ILE A 112 0.18 20.19 3.32
CA ILE A 112 -0.07 18.79 3.00
C ILE A 112 -0.24 17.99 4.29
N GLY A 113 -1.39 17.33 4.45
CA GLY A 113 -1.61 16.34 5.49
C GLY A 113 -0.97 15.01 5.10
N VAL A 114 -0.45 14.27 6.08
CA VAL A 114 0.09 12.93 5.85
C VAL A 114 -0.48 11.98 6.89
N PHE A 115 -1.33 11.07 6.46
CA PHE A 115 -1.83 9.96 7.28
C PHE A 115 -0.94 8.74 7.07
N ALA A 116 -0.40 8.18 8.15
CA ALA A 116 0.39 6.96 8.11
C ALA A 116 0.34 6.21 9.44
N THR A 117 0.88 5.01 9.47
CA THR A 117 1.07 4.28 10.73
C THR A 117 2.16 4.95 11.57
N ARG A 118 2.07 4.84 12.87
CA ARG A 118 3.09 5.36 13.81
C ARG A 118 4.49 4.86 13.48
N SER A 119 4.61 3.56 13.20
CA SER A 119 5.87 2.93 12.80
C SER A 119 6.45 3.52 11.50
N THR A 120 5.60 3.77 10.49
CA THR A 120 6.05 4.42 9.24
C THR A 120 6.58 5.82 9.53
N LEU A 121 5.85 6.65 10.28
CA LEU A 121 6.24 8.03 10.59
C LEU A 121 7.51 8.11 11.44
N ALA A 122 7.73 7.16 12.36
CA ALA A 122 8.93 7.10 13.19
C ALA A 122 10.16 6.56 12.46
N SER A 123 10.00 5.95 11.27
CA SER A 123 11.11 5.33 10.55
C SER A 123 12.12 6.34 10.02
N ALA A 124 13.42 5.99 10.08
CA ALA A 124 14.50 6.80 9.48
C ALA A 124 14.25 7.05 7.98
N LYS A 125 13.64 6.07 7.29
CA LYS A 125 13.31 6.17 5.86
C LYS A 125 12.28 7.26 5.59
N PHE A 126 11.22 7.36 6.39
CA PHE A 126 10.22 8.42 6.26
C PHE A 126 10.82 9.78 6.60
N GLN A 127 11.65 9.88 7.64
CA GLN A 127 12.31 11.13 8.03
C GLN A 127 13.23 11.64 6.92
N ALA A 128 13.99 10.74 6.27
CA ALA A 128 14.82 11.08 5.12
C ALA A 128 13.96 11.56 3.92
N LEU A 129 12.83 10.87 3.65
CA LEU A 129 11.91 11.26 2.59
C LEU A 129 11.31 12.66 2.85
N LEU A 130 10.94 12.94 4.10
CA LEU A 130 10.42 14.24 4.51
C LEU A 130 11.48 15.34 4.36
N ALA A 131 12.73 15.07 4.77
CA ALA A 131 13.86 16.00 4.64
C ALA A 131 14.14 16.39 3.18
N LEU A 132 13.98 15.47 2.23
CA LEU A 132 14.13 15.74 0.79
C LEU A 132 13.07 16.73 0.23
N GLN A 133 11.99 16.95 0.98
CA GLN A 133 10.93 17.89 0.62
C GLN A 133 10.97 19.17 1.47
N ALA A 134 11.98 19.34 2.33
CA ALA A 134 12.13 20.53 3.16
C ALA A 134 12.10 21.83 2.34
N GLY A 135 11.36 22.81 2.80
CA GLY A 135 11.21 24.12 2.15
C GLY A 135 10.27 24.13 0.93
N LYS A 136 9.77 22.97 0.46
CA LYS A 136 8.85 22.90 -0.70
C LYS A 136 7.38 22.96 -0.29
N ALA A 137 7.04 22.42 0.85
CA ALA A 137 5.69 22.42 1.43
C ALA A 137 5.76 22.25 2.96
N ALA A 138 4.67 22.61 3.64
CA ALA A 138 4.47 22.33 5.06
C ALA A 138 3.72 21.00 5.21
N PHE A 139 4.36 20.01 5.80
CA PHE A 139 3.76 18.70 6.06
C PHE A 139 3.22 18.62 7.49
N ILE A 140 1.97 18.25 7.64
CA ILE A 140 1.32 17.97 8.91
C ILE A 140 1.10 16.47 9.00
N VAL A 141 1.92 15.80 9.81
CA VAL A 141 1.91 14.34 9.92
C VAL A 141 0.98 13.89 11.04
N GLN A 142 0.14 12.91 10.76
CA GLN A 142 -0.86 12.37 11.68
C GLN A 142 -0.72 10.84 11.73
N PRO A 143 -0.33 10.26 12.88
CA PRO A 143 -0.42 8.81 13.08
C PRO A 143 -1.89 8.41 13.21
N CYS A 144 -2.29 7.37 12.46
CA CYS A 144 -3.68 6.91 12.37
C CYS A 144 -3.80 5.49 12.94
N ASP A 145 -3.62 5.36 14.25
CA ASP A 145 -3.68 4.08 14.97
C ASP A 145 -5.08 3.46 14.84
N GLY A 146 -5.16 2.15 14.63
CA GLY A 146 -6.41 1.41 14.51
C GLY A 146 -7.16 1.59 13.17
N LEU A 147 -6.80 2.59 12.32
CA LEU A 147 -7.52 2.81 11.06
C LEU A 147 -7.33 1.64 10.08
N ALA A 148 -6.10 1.12 9.94
CA ALA A 148 -5.85 -0.05 9.10
C ALA A 148 -6.66 -1.27 9.58
N HIS A 149 -6.69 -1.51 10.91
CA HIS A 149 -7.47 -2.60 11.50
C HIS A 149 -8.99 -2.43 11.26
N ALA A 150 -9.51 -1.20 11.37
CA ALA A 150 -10.92 -0.94 11.09
C ALA A 150 -11.28 -1.21 9.62
N ILE A 151 -10.37 -0.91 8.69
CA ILE A 151 -10.54 -1.20 7.26
C ILE A 151 -10.50 -2.72 7.01
N GLU A 152 -9.55 -3.46 7.63
CA GLU A 152 -9.51 -4.93 7.57
C GLU A 152 -10.84 -5.53 7.98
N HIS A 153 -11.33 -5.15 9.17
CA HIS A 153 -12.58 -5.68 9.71
C HIS A 153 -13.80 -5.35 8.84
N SER A 154 -13.82 -4.18 8.17
CA SER A 154 -14.93 -3.79 7.29
C SER A 154 -15.04 -4.62 6.02
N ALA A 155 -14.03 -5.42 5.69
CA ALA A 155 -14.05 -6.25 4.47
C ALA A 155 -15.20 -7.26 4.49
N GLU A 156 -15.46 -7.86 5.64
CA GLU A 156 -16.51 -8.85 5.84
C GLU A 156 -17.82 -8.23 6.35
N THR A 157 -17.72 -7.32 7.34
CA THR A 157 -18.90 -6.77 8.01
C THR A 157 -19.63 -5.73 7.16
N LEU A 158 -18.94 -5.13 6.18
CA LEU A 158 -19.40 -3.97 5.40
C LEU A 158 -19.72 -2.73 6.26
N ASP A 159 -19.47 -2.80 7.57
CA ASP A 159 -19.66 -1.67 8.48
C ASP A 159 -18.47 -0.70 8.41
N THR A 160 -18.75 0.52 8.02
CA THR A 160 -17.75 1.60 7.89
C THR A 160 -17.83 2.63 9.01
N THR A 161 -18.69 2.42 10.02
CA THR A 161 -18.91 3.38 11.12
C THR A 161 -17.62 3.73 11.83
N LYS A 162 -16.82 2.72 12.20
CA LYS A 162 -15.54 2.92 12.87
C LYS A 162 -14.51 3.61 11.97
N ILE A 163 -14.51 3.32 10.67
CA ILE A 163 -13.64 3.99 9.69
C ILE A 163 -13.97 5.47 9.63
N ILE A 164 -15.25 5.82 9.49
CA ILE A 164 -15.72 7.21 9.42
C ILE A 164 -15.34 7.97 10.70
N ALA A 165 -15.58 7.37 11.88
CA ALA A 165 -15.25 7.99 13.16
C ALA A 165 -13.75 8.27 13.32
N LEU A 166 -12.89 7.29 12.97
CA LEU A 166 -11.44 7.44 13.01
C LEU A 166 -10.95 8.48 11.99
N CYS A 167 -11.45 8.44 10.76
CA CYS A 167 -11.11 9.44 9.74
C CYS A 167 -11.49 10.86 10.18
N ALA A 168 -12.70 11.06 10.73
CA ALA A 168 -13.13 12.36 11.24
C ALA A 168 -12.24 12.86 12.38
N CYS A 169 -11.87 11.98 13.33
CA CYS A 169 -10.96 12.29 14.41
C CYS A 169 -9.59 12.74 13.88
N TYR A 170 -8.98 11.98 12.96
CA TYR A 170 -7.66 12.30 12.43
C TYR A 170 -7.67 13.53 11.51
N ILE A 171 -8.72 13.77 10.73
CA ILE A 171 -8.92 15.00 9.96
C ILE A 171 -8.94 16.20 10.92
N SER A 172 -9.74 16.15 11.99
CA SER A 172 -9.83 17.21 12.98
C SER A 172 -8.49 17.47 13.68
N ALA A 173 -7.75 16.41 14.05
CA ALA A 173 -6.44 16.53 14.69
C ALA A 173 -5.35 17.11 13.76
N THR A 174 -5.48 16.90 12.44
CA THR A 174 -4.50 17.39 11.47
C THR A 174 -4.67 18.88 11.20
N GLY A 175 -5.91 19.40 11.25
CA GLY A 175 -6.21 20.82 11.08
C GLY A 175 -7.31 21.11 10.06
N LEU A 176 -7.33 22.31 9.53
CA LEU A 176 -8.37 22.77 8.62
C LEU A 176 -8.03 22.38 7.17
N PHE A 177 -8.91 21.62 6.56
CA PHE A 177 -8.82 21.24 5.14
C PHE A 177 -9.60 22.20 4.25
N GLY A 178 -9.13 22.35 3.01
CA GLY A 178 -9.75 23.17 1.96
C GLY A 178 -8.74 23.82 1.05
N THR A 179 -9.21 24.53 0.02
CA THR A 179 -8.38 25.10 -1.05
C THR A 179 -7.92 26.52 -0.80
N GLN A 180 -8.36 27.14 0.29
CA GLN A 180 -7.96 28.51 0.63
C GLN A 180 -6.57 28.55 1.26
N LYS A 181 -5.87 29.69 1.11
CA LYS A 181 -4.55 29.91 1.69
C LYS A 181 -4.58 29.60 3.22
N GLY A 182 -3.61 28.83 3.67
CA GLY A 182 -3.48 28.43 5.08
C GLY A 182 -4.21 27.13 5.43
N LYS A 183 -5.03 26.57 4.54
CA LYS A 183 -5.68 25.27 4.71
C LYS A 183 -4.90 24.14 4.03
N ILE A 184 -5.15 22.91 4.43
CA ILE A 184 -4.58 21.69 3.88
C ILE A 184 -5.42 21.29 2.67
N ASP A 185 -4.85 21.34 1.46
CA ASP A 185 -5.55 21.01 0.22
C ASP A 185 -5.22 19.62 -0.33
N THR A 186 -4.27 18.96 0.30
CA THR A 186 -3.75 17.66 -0.16
C THR A 186 -3.53 16.76 1.04
N LEU A 187 -4.01 15.50 0.96
CA LEU A 187 -3.82 14.47 1.96
C LEU A 187 -3.08 13.27 1.34
N VAL A 188 -1.91 12.95 1.87
CA VAL A 188 -1.14 11.76 1.51
C VAL A 188 -1.63 10.57 2.31
N LEU A 189 -1.98 9.48 1.61
CA LEU A 189 -2.39 8.20 2.16
C LEU A 189 -1.14 7.32 2.31
N GLY A 190 -0.41 7.47 3.41
CA GLY A 190 0.88 6.82 3.68
C GLY A 190 0.78 5.40 4.24
N CYS A 191 -0.37 4.75 4.09
CA CYS A 191 -0.60 3.34 4.39
C CYS A 191 -1.46 2.75 3.28
N THR A 192 -1.14 1.54 2.84
CA THR A 192 -1.83 0.83 1.74
C THR A 192 -3.31 0.53 2.01
N HIS A 193 -3.72 0.52 3.27
CA HIS A 193 -5.12 0.38 3.64
C HIS A 193 -5.95 1.64 3.35
N TYR A 194 -5.37 2.83 3.50
CA TYR A 194 -6.13 4.07 3.47
C TYR A 194 -6.79 4.39 2.12
N PRO A 195 -6.22 4.02 0.96
CA PRO A 195 -6.93 4.14 -0.31
C PRO A 195 -8.23 3.34 -0.37
N LEU A 196 -8.35 2.23 0.40
CA LEU A 196 -9.58 1.44 0.50
C LEU A 196 -10.71 2.17 1.25
N ALA A 197 -10.38 3.23 2.00
CA ALA A 197 -11.32 4.13 2.68
C ALA A 197 -11.46 5.50 1.97
N SER A 198 -11.06 5.61 0.71
CA SER A 198 -11.07 6.89 -0.03
C SER A 198 -12.47 7.49 -0.15
N GLU A 199 -13.52 6.67 -0.23
CA GLU A 199 -14.90 7.13 -0.27
C GLU A 199 -15.29 7.86 1.02
N GLN A 200 -14.97 7.28 2.18
CA GLN A 200 -15.23 7.87 3.49
C GLN A 200 -14.42 9.16 3.71
N LEU A 201 -13.15 9.16 3.30
CA LEU A 201 -12.29 10.35 3.36
C LEU A 201 -12.84 11.47 2.46
N ARG A 202 -13.27 11.15 1.23
CA ARG A 202 -13.88 12.16 0.33
C ARG A 202 -15.18 12.70 0.88
N GLY A 203 -16.03 11.87 1.50
CA GLY A 203 -17.25 12.30 2.16
C GLY A 203 -17.00 13.31 3.29
N LEU A 204 -15.88 13.19 4.01
CA LEU A 204 -15.52 14.08 5.12
C LEU A 204 -14.76 15.34 4.67
N LEU A 205 -13.89 15.22 3.66
CA LEU A 205 -12.99 16.28 3.19
C LEU A 205 -13.58 17.13 2.06
N GLY A 206 -14.57 16.59 1.35
CA GLY A 206 -15.09 17.16 0.12
C GLY A 206 -14.26 16.85 -1.12
N PRO A 207 -14.77 17.20 -2.31
CA PRO A 207 -14.15 16.83 -3.59
C PRO A 207 -12.88 17.62 -3.92
N ASP A 208 -12.70 18.81 -3.33
CA ASP A 208 -11.63 19.73 -3.68
C ASP A 208 -10.29 19.40 -3.02
N VAL A 209 -10.29 18.59 -1.95
CA VAL A 209 -9.08 18.12 -1.29
C VAL A 209 -8.50 16.93 -2.06
N GLN A 210 -7.23 17.03 -2.46
CA GLN A 210 -6.57 15.97 -3.21
C GLN A 210 -6.19 14.82 -2.28
N LEU A 211 -6.61 13.59 -2.60
CA LEU A 211 -6.11 12.37 -1.97
C LEU A 211 -5.01 11.79 -2.85
N VAL A 212 -3.83 11.56 -2.26
CA VAL A 212 -2.63 11.10 -2.97
C VAL A 212 -2.14 9.80 -2.35
N ASP A 213 -2.19 8.72 -3.10
CA ASP A 213 -1.61 7.43 -2.75
C ASP A 213 -0.37 7.11 -3.58
N ASN A 214 0.20 5.94 -3.39
CA ASN A 214 1.43 5.50 -4.05
C ASN A 214 1.21 4.44 -5.14
N GLY A 215 0.00 3.98 -5.36
CA GLY A 215 -0.30 2.84 -6.24
C GLY A 215 0.24 3.02 -7.65
N GLU A 216 -0.11 4.12 -8.32
CA GLU A 216 0.35 4.40 -9.69
C GLU A 216 1.88 4.58 -9.78
N ALA A 217 2.50 5.22 -8.78
CA ALA A 217 3.94 5.42 -8.78
C ALA A 217 4.69 4.09 -8.65
N VAL A 218 4.17 3.19 -7.82
CA VAL A 218 4.69 1.83 -7.65
C VAL A 218 4.50 1.02 -8.93
N ALA A 219 3.35 1.09 -9.58
CA ALA A 219 3.08 0.40 -10.83
C ALA A 219 4.04 0.84 -11.94
N ARG A 220 4.20 2.15 -12.16
CA ARG A 220 5.18 2.68 -13.13
C ARG A 220 6.61 2.27 -12.82
N GLN A 221 7.02 2.26 -11.55
CA GLN A 221 8.36 1.81 -11.15
C GLN A 221 8.54 0.32 -11.39
N THR A 222 7.54 -0.49 -11.09
CA THR A 222 7.57 -1.95 -11.34
C THR A 222 7.74 -2.21 -12.83
N ARG A 223 6.90 -1.60 -13.67
CA ARG A 223 7.01 -1.73 -15.14
C ARG A 223 8.39 -1.32 -15.67
N ARG A 224 8.98 -0.25 -15.13
CA ARG A 224 10.31 0.22 -15.55
C ARG A 224 11.43 -0.76 -15.25
N LEU A 225 11.30 -1.53 -14.16
CA LEU A 225 12.33 -2.49 -13.73
C LEU A 225 12.16 -3.87 -14.36
N LEU A 226 11.00 -4.15 -14.95
CA LEU A 226 10.76 -5.39 -15.66
C LEU A 226 11.40 -5.33 -17.07
N PRO A 227 11.95 -6.46 -17.56
CA PRO A 227 12.28 -6.57 -18.97
C PRO A 227 11.03 -6.27 -19.81
N ILE A 228 11.20 -5.51 -20.89
CA ILE A 228 10.11 -5.24 -21.83
C ILE A 228 9.65 -6.59 -22.40
N ALA A 229 8.61 -7.14 -21.85
CA ALA A 229 7.91 -8.24 -22.49
C ALA A 229 7.14 -7.62 -23.66
N PHE A 230 7.37 -8.15 -24.87
CA PHE A 230 6.54 -7.83 -26.03
C PHE A 230 5.10 -8.29 -25.71
N THR A 231 4.27 -7.38 -25.26
CA THR A 231 2.84 -7.64 -25.13
C THR A 231 2.23 -7.50 -26.50
N ALA A 232 1.89 -8.64 -27.12
CA ALA A 232 1.04 -8.62 -28.31
C ALA A 232 -0.32 -8.05 -27.91
N PRO A 233 -0.99 -7.24 -28.77
CA PRO A 233 -2.26 -6.59 -28.44
C PRO A 233 -3.39 -7.55 -28.03
N ASP A 234 -3.29 -8.83 -28.43
CA ASP A 234 -4.30 -9.86 -28.21
C ASP A 234 -4.00 -10.82 -27.05
N GLN A 235 -3.10 -10.48 -26.13
CA GLN A 235 -2.83 -11.34 -24.97
C GLN A 235 -4.01 -11.30 -23.97
N PRO A 236 -4.39 -12.46 -23.41
CA PRO A 236 -5.43 -12.51 -22.37
C PRO A 236 -4.99 -11.74 -21.13
N GLN A 237 -5.97 -11.29 -20.35
CA GLN A 237 -5.71 -10.64 -19.05
C GLN A 237 -4.95 -11.59 -18.13
N GLY A 238 -3.93 -11.07 -17.44
CA GLY A 238 -3.14 -11.82 -16.48
C GLY A 238 -3.97 -12.33 -15.30
N GLN A 239 -3.56 -13.47 -14.79
CA GLN A 239 -4.22 -14.11 -13.64
C GLN A 239 -3.67 -13.57 -12.31
N VAL A 240 -4.49 -13.63 -11.28
CA VAL A 240 -4.12 -13.30 -9.89
C VAL A 240 -4.33 -14.52 -9.03
N SER A 241 -3.28 -14.97 -8.35
CA SER A 241 -3.36 -15.97 -7.29
C SER A 241 -3.33 -15.28 -5.93
N LEU A 242 -4.28 -15.61 -5.05
CA LEU A 242 -4.45 -14.96 -3.75
C LEU A 242 -4.09 -15.92 -2.63
N PHE A 243 -3.21 -15.48 -1.74
CA PHE A 243 -2.73 -16.23 -0.59
C PHE A 243 -2.83 -15.38 0.69
N THR A 244 -3.05 -16.03 1.83
CA THR A 244 -3.02 -15.39 3.14
C THR A 244 -2.41 -16.30 4.19
N THR A 245 -1.80 -15.73 5.23
CA THR A 245 -1.40 -16.47 6.45
C THR A 245 -2.47 -16.40 7.54
N GLY A 246 -3.55 -15.65 7.31
CA GLY A 246 -4.70 -15.52 8.22
C GLY A 246 -5.98 -16.14 7.64
N GLU A 247 -7.10 -15.56 8.00
CA GLU A 247 -8.42 -16.01 7.56
C GLU A 247 -8.64 -15.76 6.06
N SER A 248 -8.89 -16.84 5.31
CA SER A 248 -9.06 -16.75 3.85
C SER A 248 -10.30 -15.93 3.44
N LEU A 249 -11.36 -15.98 4.25
CA LEU A 249 -12.62 -15.29 3.98
C LEU A 249 -12.44 -13.76 3.99
N VAL A 250 -11.60 -13.23 4.88
CA VAL A 250 -11.31 -11.77 4.95
C VAL A 250 -10.69 -11.30 3.63
N LEU A 251 -9.63 -11.97 3.16
CA LEU A 251 -8.99 -11.60 1.90
C LEU A 251 -9.91 -11.83 0.71
N GLN A 252 -10.72 -12.88 0.72
CA GLN A 252 -11.68 -13.17 -0.35
C GLN A 252 -12.76 -12.07 -0.45
N ALA A 253 -13.32 -11.66 0.69
CA ALA A 253 -14.29 -10.57 0.76
C ALA A 253 -13.67 -9.24 0.27
N ALA A 254 -12.45 -8.93 0.71
CA ALA A 254 -11.71 -7.76 0.29
C ALA A 254 -11.43 -7.74 -1.22
N ALA A 255 -10.91 -8.84 -1.77
CA ALA A 255 -10.61 -8.96 -3.21
C ALA A 255 -11.88 -8.81 -4.06
N ARG A 256 -12.99 -9.40 -3.61
CA ARG A 256 -14.30 -9.26 -4.27
C ARG A 256 -14.82 -7.83 -4.21
N ARG A 257 -14.71 -7.18 -3.05
CA ARG A 257 -15.22 -5.81 -2.82
C ARG A 257 -14.46 -4.77 -3.65
N TRP A 258 -13.14 -4.75 -3.53
CA TRP A 258 -12.31 -3.67 -4.10
C TRP A 258 -11.73 -3.97 -5.48
N LEU A 259 -11.42 -5.24 -5.79
CA LEU A 259 -10.81 -5.61 -7.07
C LEU A 259 -11.75 -6.35 -8.02
N LYS A 260 -12.97 -6.68 -7.59
CA LYS A 260 -13.93 -7.51 -8.34
C LYS A 260 -13.34 -8.88 -8.71
N LEU A 261 -12.46 -9.41 -7.88
CA LEU A 261 -11.88 -10.74 -8.04
C LEU A 261 -12.67 -11.77 -7.22
N SER A 262 -12.98 -12.90 -7.86
CA SER A 262 -13.66 -14.04 -7.22
C SER A 262 -12.76 -15.26 -7.12
N ASN A 263 -11.45 -15.09 -7.29
CA ASN A 263 -10.46 -16.16 -7.20
C ASN A 263 -10.46 -16.78 -5.80
N PRO A 264 -10.28 -18.11 -5.67
CA PRO A 264 -10.13 -18.73 -4.36
C PRO A 264 -8.87 -18.18 -3.66
N VAL A 265 -8.96 -18.07 -2.33
CA VAL A 265 -7.83 -17.69 -1.48
C VAL A 265 -7.27 -18.95 -0.82
N ILE A 266 -5.96 -19.12 -0.92
CA ILE A 266 -5.23 -20.25 -0.33
C ILE A 266 -4.55 -19.79 0.95
N THR A 267 -4.74 -20.52 2.04
CA THR A 267 -4.04 -20.26 3.31
C THR A 267 -2.64 -20.85 3.24
N LEU A 268 -1.64 -20.06 3.65
CA LEU A 268 -0.23 -20.44 3.72
C LEU A 268 0.22 -20.58 5.18
N SER A 269 1.06 -21.58 5.41
CA SER A 269 1.82 -21.75 6.66
C SER A 269 3.30 -21.50 6.38
N ILE A 270 3.74 -20.27 6.57
CA ILE A 270 5.14 -19.82 6.30
C ILE A 270 5.66 -18.95 7.45
#